data_90daeabfa918e5b3f2216ce1c3031caa
#
_entry.id   90daeabfa918e5b3f2216ce1c3031caa
#
_cell.length_a   1.000
_cell.length_b   1.000
_cell.length_c   1.000
_cell.angle_alpha   90.00
_cell.angle_beta   90.00
_cell.angle_gamma   90.00
#
_symmetry.space_group_name_H-M   'P 1'
#
loop_
_entity.id
_entity.type
_entity.pdbx_description
1 polymer ?
#
loop_
_entity_poly.entity_id
_entity_poly.type
_entity_poly.pdbx_seq_one_letter_code
_entity_poly.pdbx_strand_id
1 'polypeptide(L)'
;MHPTEVDPMVEIRSTFHAELEGIRSDVVHLAALVTERIPWGTEVLLNRDLSEAQKLIEADDELDVLAIELEERCYQTLVLQAPMAGDM
;
A
#
# COMPACT_ATOMS: atom_id res chain seq x y z
N MET A 1 -5.11 -31.58 26.79
CA MET A 1 -5.74 -30.80 25.72
C MET A 1 -5.07 -29.43 25.59
N HIS A 2 -4.64 -29.09 24.38
CA HIS A 2 -3.93 -27.86 24.14
C HIS A 2 -4.59 -27.05 23.03
N PRO A 3 -5.60 -26.27 23.36
CA PRO A 3 -6.35 -25.52 22.35
C PRO A 3 -5.51 -24.45 21.66
N THR A 4 -4.32 -24.19 22.19
CA THR A 4 -3.43 -23.17 21.63
C THR A 4 -2.50 -23.68 20.54
N GLU A 5 -2.48 -25.01 20.33
CA GLU A 5 -1.67 -25.54 19.24
C GLU A 5 -2.37 -25.29 17.91
N VAL A 6 -1.72 -24.52 17.08
CA VAL A 6 -2.21 -24.18 15.76
C VAL A 6 -1.30 -24.85 14.72
N ASP A 7 -1.92 -25.45 13.71
CA ASP A 7 -1.20 -26.00 12.57
C ASP A 7 -0.35 -24.89 11.95
N PRO A 8 0.98 -25.07 11.81
CA PRO A 8 1.84 -24.06 11.19
C PRO A 8 1.37 -23.60 9.81
N MET A 9 0.77 -24.49 9.04
CA MET A 9 0.24 -24.12 7.72
C MET A 9 -0.95 -23.19 7.82
N VAL A 10 -1.82 -23.39 8.80
CA VAL A 10 -2.96 -22.51 9.05
C VAL A 10 -2.47 -21.13 9.48
N GLU A 11 -1.45 -21.10 10.34
CA GLU A 11 -0.85 -19.86 10.80
C GLU A 11 -0.20 -19.08 9.66
N ILE A 12 0.54 -19.75 8.78
CA ILE A 12 1.17 -19.13 7.62
C ILE A 12 0.12 -18.56 6.67
N ARG A 13 -0.96 -19.29 6.43
CA ARG A 13 -2.07 -18.83 5.59
C ARG A 13 -2.76 -17.63 6.19
N SER A 14 -3.00 -17.64 7.49
CA SER A 14 -3.60 -16.51 8.21
C SER A 14 -2.74 -15.27 8.08
N THR A 15 -1.42 -15.41 8.27
CA THR A 15 -0.47 -14.31 8.15
C THR A 15 -0.47 -13.76 6.73
N PHE A 16 -0.48 -14.65 5.73
CA PHE A 16 -0.51 -14.24 4.33
C PHE A 16 -1.80 -13.48 3.99
N HIS A 17 -2.94 -13.98 4.45
CA HIS A 17 -4.22 -13.29 4.25
C HIS A 17 -4.25 -11.92 4.91
N ALA A 18 -3.73 -11.82 6.13
CA ALA A 18 -3.65 -10.55 6.84
C ALA A 18 -2.77 -9.56 6.08
N GLU A 19 -1.64 -10.03 5.54
CA GLU A 19 -0.74 -9.20 4.75
C GLU A 19 -1.40 -8.72 3.45
N LEU A 20 -2.12 -9.60 2.75
CA LEU A 20 -2.86 -9.24 1.56
C LEU A 20 -3.93 -8.20 1.84
N GLU A 21 -4.67 -8.35 2.94
CA GLU A 21 -5.69 -7.37 3.33
C GLU A 21 -5.06 -6.03 3.70
N GLY A 22 -3.90 -6.04 4.35
CA GLY A 22 -3.14 -4.82 4.64
C GLY A 22 -2.72 -4.10 3.36
N ILE A 23 -2.18 -4.83 2.40
CA ILE A 23 -1.78 -4.29 1.10
C ILE A 23 -2.99 -3.72 0.36
N ARG A 24 -4.10 -4.45 0.34
CA ARG A 24 -5.34 -4.00 -0.28
C ARG A 24 -5.83 -2.69 0.32
N SER A 25 -5.82 -2.60 1.64
CA SER A 25 -6.21 -1.40 2.36
C SER A 25 -5.32 -0.22 1.99
N ASP A 26 -4.01 -0.45 1.90
CA ASP A 26 -3.05 0.59 1.53
C ASP A 26 -3.22 1.04 0.07
N VAL A 27 -3.53 0.11 -0.84
CA VAL A 27 -3.84 0.45 -2.24
C VAL A 27 -5.08 1.34 -2.33
N VAL A 28 -6.13 0.99 -1.59
CA VAL A 28 -7.36 1.79 -1.56
C VAL A 28 -7.07 3.18 -1.00
N HIS A 29 -6.28 3.27 0.06
CA HIS A 29 -5.89 4.55 0.65
C HIS A 29 -5.09 5.40 -0.34
N LEU A 30 -4.10 4.78 -1.00
CA LEU A 30 -3.29 5.46 -2.01
C LEU A 30 -4.15 5.97 -3.17
N ALA A 31 -5.10 5.15 -3.65
CA ALA A 31 -6.02 5.53 -4.71
C ALA A 31 -6.90 6.73 -4.30
N ALA A 32 -7.36 6.74 -3.04
CA ALA A 32 -8.14 7.86 -2.51
C ALA A 32 -7.31 9.15 -2.49
N LEU A 33 -6.05 9.08 -2.09
CA LEU A 33 -5.14 10.23 -2.08
C LEU A 33 -4.90 10.76 -3.49
N VAL A 34 -4.65 9.88 -4.45
CA VAL A 34 -4.46 10.27 -5.86
C VAL A 34 -5.70 10.93 -6.41
N THR A 35 -6.88 10.37 -6.14
CA THR A 35 -8.16 10.91 -6.58
C THR A 35 -8.41 12.31 -6.02
N GLU A 36 -7.96 12.57 -4.81
CA GLU A 36 -8.05 13.89 -4.17
C GLU A 36 -7.07 14.89 -4.79
N ARG A 37 -5.87 14.42 -5.18
CA ARG A 37 -4.83 15.27 -5.76
C ARG A 37 -5.19 15.82 -7.14
N ILE A 38 -5.90 15.04 -7.96
CA ILE A 38 -6.22 15.43 -9.34
C ILE A 38 -7.01 16.73 -9.40
N PRO A 39 -8.16 16.86 -8.72
CA PRO A 39 -8.89 18.13 -8.74
C PRO A 39 -8.10 19.28 -8.09
N TRP A 40 -7.37 19.01 -7.03
CA TRP A 40 -6.53 20.02 -6.40
C TRP A 40 -5.48 20.55 -7.36
N GLY A 41 -4.74 19.66 -8.05
CA GLY A 41 -3.76 20.04 -9.05
C GLY A 41 -4.35 20.85 -10.20
N THR A 42 -5.54 20.48 -10.64
CA THR A 42 -6.27 21.20 -11.68
C THR A 42 -6.60 22.63 -11.24
N GLU A 43 -7.10 22.81 -10.02
CA GLU A 43 -7.40 24.15 -9.48
C GLU A 43 -6.14 24.99 -9.36
N VAL A 44 -5.06 24.42 -8.85
CA VAL A 44 -3.78 25.10 -8.70
C VAL A 44 -3.28 25.60 -10.06
N LEU A 45 -3.39 24.76 -11.09
CA LEU A 45 -2.98 25.11 -12.44
C LEU A 45 -3.84 26.25 -13.02
N LEU A 46 -5.15 26.13 -12.89
CA LEU A 46 -6.09 27.10 -13.44
C LEU A 46 -5.97 28.47 -12.73
N ASN A 47 -5.73 28.46 -11.44
CA ASN A 47 -5.62 29.68 -10.64
C ASN A 47 -4.21 30.25 -10.61
N ARG A 48 -3.23 29.52 -11.14
CA ARG A 48 -1.81 29.92 -11.15
C ARG A 48 -1.31 30.31 -9.75
N ASP A 49 -1.74 29.55 -8.75
CA ASP A 49 -1.42 29.79 -7.35
C ASP A 49 -0.13 29.09 -6.98
N LEU A 50 0.98 29.83 -6.93
CA LEU A 50 2.30 29.28 -6.62
C LEU A 50 2.39 28.75 -5.20
N SER A 51 1.69 29.39 -4.25
CA SER A 51 1.69 28.95 -2.85
C SER A 51 1.02 27.59 -2.71
N GLU A 52 -0.14 27.40 -3.36
CA GLU A 52 -0.84 26.12 -3.36
C GLU A 52 -0.07 25.06 -4.17
N ALA A 53 0.61 25.47 -5.23
CA ALA A 53 1.47 24.56 -5.98
C ALA A 53 2.58 23.97 -5.11
N GLN A 54 3.18 24.77 -4.25
CA GLN A 54 4.22 24.31 -3.33
C GLN A 54 3.66 23.28 -2.33
N LYS A 55 2.47 23.53 -1.81
CA LYS A 55 1.80 22.59 -0.90
C LYS A 55 1.48 21.26 -1.60
N LEU A 56 1.08 21.34 -2.87
CA LEU A 56 0.77 20.14 -3.66
C LEU A 56 2.04 19.30 -3.87
N ILE A 57 3.17 19.94 -4.19
CA ILE A 57 4.46 19.26 -4.36
C ILE A 57 4.87 18.56 -3.06
N GLU A 58 4.74 19.22 -1.94
CA GLU A 58 5.06 18.65 -0.62
C GLU A 58 4.15 17.46 -0.30
N ALA A 59 2.88 17.54 -0.64
CA ALA A 59 1.93 16.46 -0.43
C ALA A 59 2.24 15.25 -1.34
N ASP A 60 2.72 15.50 -2.56
CA ASP A 60 3.12 14.44 -3.49
C ASP A 60 4.35 13.68 -2.99
N ASP A 61 5.25 14.34 -2.27
CA ASP A 61 6.40 13.67 -1.67
C ASP A 61 5.96 12.59 -0.69
N GLU A 62 4.94 12.85 0.13
CA GLU A 62 4.36 11.86 1.03
C GLU A 62 3.72 10.71 0.27
N LEU A 63 3.04 11.02 -0.82
CA LEU A 63 2.40 10.04 -1.68
C LEU A 63 3.44 9.10 -2.31
N ASP A 64 4.57 9.65 -2.76
CA ASP A 64 5.66 8.89 -3.34
C ASP A 64 6.26 7.91 -2.31
N VAL A 65 6.45 8.35 -1.08
CA VAL A 65 6.94 7.49 0.00
C VAL A 65 5.98 6.33 0.25
N LEU A 66 4.68 6.62 0.34
CA LEU A 66 3.66 5.59 0.52
C LEU A 66 3.68 4.57 -0.63
N ALA A 67 3.81 5.05 -1.87
CA ALA A 67 3.85 4.19 -3.05
C ALA A 67 5.07 3.26 -3.01
N ILE A 68 6.23 3.78 -2.65
CA ILE A 68 7.47 3.00 -2.54
C ILE A 68 7.34 1.95 -1.44
N GLU A 69 6.84 2.33 -0.27
CA GLU A 69 6.65 1.40 0.85
C GLU A 69 5.69 0.27 0.49
N LEU A 70 4.61 0.60 -0.22
CA LEU A 70 3.64 -0.37 -0.67
C LEU A 70 4.25 -1.33 -1.69
N GLU A 71 5.03 -0.83 -2.62
CA GLU A 71 5.75 -1.64 -3.61
C GLU A 71 6.70 -2.63 -2.91
N GLU A 72 7.45 -2.17 -1.93
CA GLU A 72 8.34 -3.02 -1.15
C GLU A 72 7.59 -4.11 -0.40
N ARG A 73 6.46 -3.77 0.20
CA ARG A 73 5.61 -4.76 0.89
C ARG A 73 5.10 -5.82 -0.07
N CYS A 74 4.66 -5.42 -1.24
CA CYS A 74 4.19 -6.35 -2.27
C CYS A 74 5.32 -7.29 -2.69
N TYR A 75 6.50 -6.75 -2.92
CA TYR A 75 7.67 -7.55 -3.30
C TYR A 75 8.04 -8.55 -2.22
N GLN A 76 8.12 -8.12 -0.97
CA GLN A 76 8.46 -9.00 0.14
C GLN A 76 7.43 -10.10 0.33
N THR A 77 6.15 -9.79 0.19
CA THR A 77 5.08 -10.77 0.30
C THR A 77 5.19 -11.81 -0.82
N LEU A 78 5.48 -11.39 -2.04
CA LEU A 78 5.68 -12.31 -3.16
C LEU A 78 6.90 -13.21 -2.95
N VAL A 79 8.00 -12.65 -2.46
CA VAL A 79 9.22 -13.41 -2.18
C VAL A 79 8.96 -14.48 -1.12
N LEU A 80 8.21 -14.15 -0.08
CA LEU A 80 7.86 -15.12 0.97
C LEU A 80 6.96 -16.24 0.46
N GLN A 81 6.17 -15.98 -0.58
CA GLN A 81 5.29 -16.99 -1.17
C GLN A 81 5.97 -17.85 -2.24
N ALA A 82 7.06 -17.38 -2.82
CA ALA A 82 7.75 -18.08 -3.89
C ALA A 82 8.15 -19.52 -3.54
N PRO A 83 8.71 -19.82 -2.34
CA PRO A 83 9.04 -21.19 -1.97
C PRO A 83 7.82 -22.09 -1.91
N MET A 84 6.69 -21.59 -1.44
CA MET A 84 5.44 -22.34 -1.34
C MET A 84 4.88 -22.65 -2.73
N ALA A 85 4.94 -21.68 -3.63
CA ALA A 85 4.51 -21.86 -5.01
C ALA A 85 5.38 -22.87 -5.74
N GLY A 86 6.68 -22.90 -5.44
CA GLY A 86 7.63 -23.83 -6.04
C GLY A 86 7.41 -25.29 -5.62
N ASP A 87 6.79 -25.51 -4.48
CA ASP A 87 6.50 -26.84 -3.96
C ASP A 87 5.24 -27.46 -4.57
N MET A 88 4.51 -26.67 -5.31
CA MET A 88 3.33 -27.18 -6.00
C MET A 88 3.67 -27.72 -7.37
#